data_bd894c6bc8b38052ee9e69a8e3b3e26c
#
_entry.id   bd894c6bc8b38052ee9e69a8e3b3e26c
#
_cell.length_a   1.000
_cell.length_b   1.000
_cell.length_c   1.000
_cell.angle_alpha   90.00
_cell.angle_beta   90.00
_cell.angle_gamma   90.00
#
_symmetry.space_group_name_H-M   'P 1'
#
loop_
_entity.id
_entity.type
_entity.pdbx_description
1 polymer ?
#
loop_
_entity_poly.entity_id
_entity_poly.type
_entity_poly.pdbx_seq_one_letter_code
_entity_poly.pdbx_strand_id
1 'polypeptide(L)'
;MSTSKRIVVIAAAALAACAAQPQSGKPPALGTAVSAEEIARYDISIPPSGAGLPKGGGTARQGLQVYEQKCMACHGAKGAGKPADVLVGGMGSLASKAPLRTVGSYWPYSTTLFDYVRRAMPITNPLSLTDDEVYAVSAYVLFLNGIVGEDAVMNAQTLPQVKMPNRDGFVRDWPPRARN
;
A
#
# COMPACT_ATOMS: atom_id res chain seq x y z
N MET A 1 -37.61 -30.58 -55.15
CA MET A 1 -36.77 -30.34 -53.98
C MET A 1 -37.70 -29.98 -52.84
N SER A 2 -37.68 -30.79 -51.78
CA SER A 2 -38.65 -30.66 -50.67
C SER A 2 -38.42 -29.33 -49.90
N THR A 3 -39.49 -28.71 -49.48
CA THR A 3 -39.54 -27.44 -48.72
C THR A 3 -38.66 -27.47 -47.48
N SER A 4 -38.51 -28.65 -46.83
CA SER A 4 -37.64 -28.92 -45.71
C SER A 4 -36.15 -28.68 -46.00
N LYS A 5 -35.65 -29.02 -47.16
CA LYS A 5 -34.23 -28.80 -47.56
C LYS A 5 -33.91 -27.30 -47.73
N ARG A 6 -34.88 -26.53 -48.21
CA ARG A 6 -34.73 -25.05 -48.37
C ARG A 6 -34.69 -24.34 -47.03
N ILE A 7 -35.49 -24.76 -46.05
CA ILE A 7 -35.51 -24.17 -44.69
C ILE A 7 -34.19 -24.47 -43.97
N VAL A 8 -33.66 -25.69 -44.09
CA VAL A 8 -32.38 -26.05 -43.46
C VAL A 8 -31.19 -25.23 -44.04
N VAL A 9 -31.16 -25.01 -45.37
CA VAL A 9 -30.11 -24.22 -46.00
C VAL A 9 -30.17 -22.74 -45.59
N ILE A 10 -31.39 -22.18 -45.45
CA ILE A 10 -31.58 -20.77 -45.01
C ILE A 10 -31.17 -20.62 -43.53
N ALA A 11 -31.51 -21.57 -42.67
CA ALA A 11 -31.12 -21.54 -41.26
C ALA A 11 -29.59 -21.67 -41.06
N ALA A 12 -28.93 -22.51 -41.88
CA ALA A 12 -27.46 -22.64 -41.84
C ALA A 12 -26.73 -21.39 -42.35
N ALA A 13 -27.30 -20.68 -43.36
CA ALA A 13 -26.73 -19.43 -43.85
C ALA A 13 -26.89 -18.29 -42.82
N ALA A 14 -28.01 -18.24 -42.07
CA ALA A 14 -28.21 -17.26 -41.02
C ALA A 14 -27.27 -17.44 -39.81
N LEU A 15 -26.94 -18.69 -39.43
CA LEU A 15 -26.01 -18.99 -38.39
C LEU A 15 -24.54 -18.67 -38.78
N ALA A 16 -24.18 -18.83 -40.05
CA ALA A 16 -22.85 -18.45 -40.55
C ALA A 16 -22.67 -16.92 -40.62
N ALA A 17 -23.70 -16.13 -40.80
CA ALA A 17 -23.64 -14.67 -40.81
C ALA A 17 -23.35 -14.08 -39.39
N CYS A 18 -23.74 -14.76 -38.33
CA CYS A 18 -23.41 -14.33 -36.97
C CYS A 18 -21.98 -14.60 -36.56
N ALA A 19 -21.26 -15.52 -37.25
CA ALA A 19 -19.89 -15.86 -36.95
C ALA A 19 -18.81 -15.00 -37.64
N ALA A 20 -19.21 -14.17 -38.61
CA ALA A 20 -18.33 -13.38 -39.45
C ALA A 20 -18.54 -11.86 -39.23
N GLN A 21 -18.48 -11.42 -37.99
CA GLN A 21 -18.22 -9.99 -37.78
C GLN A 21 -16.69 -9.81 -37.80
N PRO A 22 -16.11 -9.19 -38.83
CA PRO A 22 -14.73 -8.77 -38.75
C PRO A 22 -14.67 -7.74 -37.62
N GLN A 23 -13.95 -8.02 -36.55
CA GLN A 23 -13.53 -6.99 -35.61
C GLN A 23 -12.52 -6.08 -36.31
N SER A 24 -12.96 -5.39 -37.34
CA SER A 24 -12.20 -4.34 -38.02
C SER A 24 -12.45 -3.02 -37.33
N GLY A 25 -12.00 -2.95 -36.09
CA GLY A 25 -11.92 -1.69 -35.39
C GLY A 25 -10.59 -1.67 -34.65
N LYS A 26 -9.66 -0.83 -35.11
CA LYS A 26 -8.57 -0.41 -34.25
C LYS A 26 -9.19 -0.02 -32.90
N PRO A 27 -8.76 -0.58 -31.77
CA PRO A 27 -9.38 -0.23 -30.49
C PRO A 27 -9.39 1.30 -30.36
N PRO A 28 -10.44 1.89 -29.81
CA PRO A 28 -10.50 3.35 -29.67
C PRO A 28 -9.26 3.82 -28.95
N ALA A 29 -8.55 4.81 -29.51
CA ALA A 29 -7.41 5.44 -28.87
C ALA A 29 -7.94 6.26 -27.69
N LEU A 30 -8.07 5.61 -26.52
CA LEU A 30 -8.52 6.23 -25.30
C LEU A 30 -7.30 6.72 -24.51
N GLY A 31 -7.41 7.94 -23.99
CA GLY A 31 -6.35 8.57 -23.21
C GLY A 31 -5.23 9.18 -24.06
N THR A 32 -4.32 9.82 -23.36
CA THR A 32 -3.09 10.43 -23.91
C THR A 32 -1.89 9.73 -23.28
N ALA A 33 -0.86 9.49 -24.06
CA ALA A 33 0.40 8.95 -23.54
C ALA A 33 1.01 9.96 -22.54
N VAL A 34 1.41 9.47 -21.39
CA VAL A 34 2.01 10.26 -20.30
C VAL A 34 3.52 10.07 -20.35
N SER A 35 4.29 11.12 -20.05
CA SER A 35 5.75 11.04 -20.03
C SER A 35 6.26 10.22 -18.82
N ALA A 36 7.48 9.69 -18.93
CA ALA A 36 8.11 8.98 -17.81
C ALA A 36 8.28 9.89 -16.57
N GLU A 37 8.56 11.18 -16.80
CA GLU A 37 8.71 12.17 -15.73
C GLU A 37 7.38 12.43 -15.01
N GLU A 38 6.29 12.43 -15.74
CA GLU A 38 4.97 12.59 -15.15
C GLU A 38 4.56 11.34 -14.36
N ILE A 39 4.82 10.14 -14.89
CA ILE A 39 4.60 8.89 -14.19
C ILE A 39 5.38 8.87 -12.87
N ALA A 40 6.66 9.27 -12.88
CA ALA A 40 7.53 9.28 -11.71
C ALA A 40 7.02 10.17 -10.56
N ARG A 41 6.21 11.20 -10.85
CA ARG A 41 5.57 12.02 -9.80
C ARG A 41 4.51 11.28 -9.00
N TYR A 42 3.87 10.29 -9.60
CA TYR A 42 2.81 9.49 -8.99
C TYR A 42 3.29 8.11 -8.53
N ASP A 43 4.36 7.60 -9.13
CA ASP A 43 4.96 6.31 -8.77
C ASP A 43 5.93 6.47 -7.62
N ILE A 44 5.37 6.79 -6.45
CA ILE A 44 6.10 7.01 -5.20
C ILE A 44 5.90 5.88 -4.18
N SER A 45 5.28 4.78 -4.58
CA SER A 45 5.00 3.64 -3.72
C SER A 45 6.27 2.92 -3.30
N ILE A 46 6.36 2.60 -2.01
CA ILE A 46 7.50 1.89 -1.42
C ILE A 46 7.11 0.45 -1.11
N PRO A 47 7.67 -0.54 -1.82
CA PRO A 47 7.42 -1.95 -1.54
C PRO A 47 8.11 -2.41 -0.24
N PRO A 48 7.79 -3.62 0.26
CA PRO A 48 8.45 -4.19 1.44
C PRO A 48 9.97 -4.25 1.38
N SER A 49 10.55 -4.36 0.18
CA SER A 49 12.00 -4.34 -0.03
C SER A 49 12.66 -2.99 0.24
N GLY A 50 11.88 -1.91 0.29
CA GLY A 50 12.39 -0.55 0.39
C GLY A 50 12.88 0.04 -0.93
N ALA A 51 12.63 -0.61 -2.07
CA ALA A 51 12.97 -0.03 -3.36
C ALA A 51 12.23 1.31 -3.55
N GLY A 52 12.93 2.33 -4.02
CA GLY A 52 12.37 3.67 -4.20
C GLY A 52 12.31 4.53 -2.93
N LEU A 53 12.81 4.07 -1.79
CA LEU A 53 12.97 4.93 -0.62
C LEU A 53 13.84 6.14 -0.96
N PRO A 54 13.39 7.37 -0.63
CA PRO A 54 14.13 8.58 -0.93
C PRO A 54 15.39 8.71 -0.09
N LYS A 55 16.27 9.62 -0.48
CA LYS A 55 17.40 10.05 0.37
C LYS A 55 16.85 10.79 1.59
N GLY A 56 17.54 10.68 2.70
CA GLY A 56 17.19 11.32 3.96
C GLY A 56 17.26 10.36 5.13
N GLY A 57 16.80 10.81 6.29
CA GLY A 57 16.78 10.00 7.50
C GLY A 57 16.30 10.76 8.72
N GLY A 58 16.00 10.01 9.79
CA GLY A 58 15.61 10.60 11.06
C GLY A 58 15.62 9.59 12.20
N THR A 59 15.61 10.11 13.42
CA THR A 59 15.57 9.35 14.67
C THR A 59 14.20 9.51 15.33
N ALA A 60 13.88 8.65 16.31
CA ALA A 60 12.66 8.79 17.08
C ALA A 60 12.64 10.11 17.87
N ARG A 61 13.78 10.57 18.36
CA ARG A 61 13.91 11.87 19.05
C ARG A 61 13.50 13.05 18.16
N GLN A 62 13.91 13.04 16.89
CA GLN A 62 13.48 14.04 15.90
C GLN A 62 12.01 13.86 15.55
N GLY A 63 11.55 12.61 15.44
CA GLY A 63 10.17 12.27 15.13
C GLY A 63 9.16 12.67 16.18
N LEU A 64 9.55 12.78 17.44
CA LEU A 64 8.70 13.31 18.52
C LEU A 64 8.14 14.69 18.15
N GLN A 65 9.00 15.60 17.71
CA GLN A 65 8.58 16.96 17.35
C GLN A 65 7.61 16.98 16.17
N VAL A 66 7.88 16.17 15.13
CA VAL A 66 6.96 16.03 13.99
C VAL A 66 5.62 15.46 14.44
N TYR A 67 5.66 14.42 15.29
CA TYR A 67 4.46 13.79 15.82
C TYR A 67 3.59 14.75 16.63
N GLU A 68 4.17 15.50 17.53
CA GLU A 68 3.45 16.47 18.36
C GLU A 68 2.75 17.56 17.53
N GLN A 69 3.42 18.03 16.46
CA GLN A 69 2.91 19.10 15.62
C GLN A 69 1.86 18.63 14.59
N LYS A 70 2.01 17.41 14.05
CA LYS A 70 1.29 16.98 12.84
C LYS A 70 0.42 15.73 13.03
N CYS A 71 0.59 14.97 14.11
CA CYS A 71 -0.05 13.67 14.30
C CYS A 71 -0.87 13.57 15.59
N MET A 72 -0.38 14.18 16.68
CA MET A 72 -0.92 14.01 18.02
C MET A 72 -2.37 14.46 18.16
N ALA A 73 -2.78 15.50 17.44
CA ALA A 73 -4.16 16.01 17.48
C ALA A 73 -5.19 14.94 17.10
N CYS A 74 -4.83 14.00 16.22
CA CYS A 74 -5.70 12.92 15.78
C CYS A 74 -5.37 11.59 16.46
N HIS A 75 -4.09 11.23 16.60
CA HIS A 75 -3.67 9.93 17.13
C HIS A 75 -3.39 9.91 18.63
N GLY A 76 -3.63 11.04 19.32
CA GLY A 76 -3.46 11.17 20.76
C GLY A 76 -1.99 11.19 21.20
N ALA A 77 -1.76 11.53 22.45
CA ALA A 77 -0.43 11.51 23.04
C ALA A 77 0.17 10.10 22.97
N LYS A 78 1.41 9.99 22.48
CA LYS A 78 2.14 8.72 22.35
C LYS A 78 1.39 7.64 21.54
N GLY A 79 0.55 8.04 20.59
CA GLY A 79 -0.17 7.09 19.73
C GLY A 79 -1.32 6.35 20.39
N ALA A 80 -1.88 6.89 21.47
CA ALA A 80 -2.96 6.27 22.24
C ALA A 80 -4.32 6.27 21.53
N GLY A 81 -4.41 6.94 20.38
CA GLY A 81 -5.65 7.04 19.60
C GLY A 81 -6.54 8.21 20.04
N LYS A 82 -7.65 8.38 19.29
CA LYS A 82 -8.72 9.37 19.47
C LYS A 82 -8.33 10.81 19.03
N PRO A 83 -9.08 11.32 18.05
CA PRO A 83 -10.24 10.68 17.37
C PRO A 83 -9.86 9.60 16.36
N ALA A 84 -8.61 9.57 15.87
CA ALA A 84 -8.14 8.53 14.93
C ALA A 84 -7.69 7.25 15.66
N ASP A 85 -7.35 6.23 14.86
CA ASP A 85 -6.94 4.92 15.37
C ASP A 85 -5.68 4.99 16.25
N VAL A 86 -5.64 4.08 17.23
CA VAL A 86 -4.47 3.84 18.07
C VAL A 86 -3.31 3.29 17.23
N LEU A 87 -2.10 3.83 17.46
CA LEU A 87 -0.90 3.43 16.71
C LEU A 87 0.00 2.46 17.48
N VAL A 88 -0.20 2.32 18.79
CA VAL A 88 0.74 1.67 19.72
C VAL A 88 0.04 0.59 20.53
N GLY A 89 0.78 -0.47 20.84
CA GLY A 89 0.32 -1.57 21.69
C GLY A 89 -0.23 -2.76 20.90
N GLY A 90 -0.97 -3.63 21.59
CA GLY A 90 -1.60 -4.80 20.98
C GLY A 90 -0.65 -5.95 20.63
N MET A 91 0.64 -5.89 21.01
CA MET A 91 1.59 -6.97 20.75
C MET A 91 1.12 -8.27 21.40
N GLY A 92 1.13 -9.36 20.63
CA GLY A 92 0.62 -10.67 21.08
C GLY A 92 -0.90 -10.81 21.13
N SER A 93 -1.67 -9.75 20.87
CA SER A 93 -3.14 -9.78 20.97
C SER A 93 -3.86 -10.38 19.76
N LEU A 94 -3.20 -10.53 18.61
CA LEU A 94 -3.86 -10.87 17.34
C LEU A 94 -4.60 -12.22 17.37
N ALA A 95 -4.11 -13.18 18.17
CA ALA A 95 -4.77 -14.48 18.35
C ALA A 95 -5.77 -14.50 19.51
N SER A 96 -6.00 -13.38 20.20
CA SER A 96 -6.93 -13.28 21.32
C SER A 96 -8.37 -13.03 20.88
N LYS A 97 -9.31 -13.08 21.83
CA LYS A 97 -10.72 -12.75 21.58
C LYS A 97 -10.95 -11.25 21.31
N ALA A 98 -9.96 -10.39 21.63
CA ALA A 98 -10.01 -8.95 21.44
C ALA A 98 -8.70 -8.45 20.79
N PRO A 99 -8.47 -8.73 19.49
CA PRO A 99 -7.26 -8.35 18.80
C PRO A 99 -7.19 -6.83 18.64
N LEU A 100 -6.07 -6.23 19.06
CA LEU A 100 -5.80 -4.82 18.83
C LEU A 100 -4.77 -4.68 17.70
N ARG A 101 -5.20 -4.16 16.55
CA ARG A 101 -4.38 -3.97 15.36
C ARG A 101 -3.74 -2.59 15.38
N THR A 102 -2.43 -2.54 15.54
CA THR A 102 -1.64 -1.31 15.53
C THR A 102 -0.45 -1.45 14.60
N VAL A 103 0.36 -0.40 14.48
CA VAL A 103 1.64 -0.50 13.77
C VAL A 103 2.52 -1.59 14.39
N GLY A 104 2.58 -1.68 15.72
CA GLY A 104 3.43 -2.65 16.42
C GLY A 104 2.92 -4.08 16.41
N SER A 105 1.61 -4.28 16.44
CA SER A 105 1.03 -5.62 16.54
C SER A 105 0.71 -6.26 15.19
N TYR A 106 0.34 -5.46 14.18
CA TYR A 106 -0.28 -5.97 12.95
C TYR A 106 0.57 -5.76 11.70
N TRP A 107 1.23 -4.62 11.56
CA TRP A 107 1.94 -4.28 10.31
C TRP A 107 3.20 -5.13 10.12
N PRO A 108 3.36 -5.80 8.96
CA PRO A 108 4.47 -6.72 8.74
C PRO A 108 5.77 -6.04 8.29
N TYR A 109 5.72 -4.80 7.81
CA TYR A 109 6.87 -4.09 7.23
C TYR A 109 6.91 -2.64 7.71
N SER A 110 8.08 -2.21 8.15
CA SER A 110 8.36 -0.80 8.48
C SER A 110 8.30 0.12 7.27
N THR A 111 8.64 -0.39 6.09
CA THR A 111 8.53 0.32 4.82
C THR A 111 7.08 0.65 4.46
N THR A 112 6.13 -0.20 4.83
CA THR A 112 4.70 0.09 4.67
C THR A 112 4.26 1.26 5.54
N LEU A 113 4.81 1.40 6.75
CA LEU A 113 4.55 2.56 7.61
C LEU A 113 5.04 3.85 6.94
N PHE A 114 6.29 3.84 6.45
CA PHE A 114 6.86 4.97 5.73
C PHE A 114 6.00 5.35 4.52
N ASP A 115 5.68 4.38 3.67
CA ASP A 115 4.88 4.57 2.46
C ASP A 115 3.50 5.17 2.77
N TYR A 116 2.82 4.66 3.77
CA TYR A 116 1.51 5.14 4.18
C TYR A 116 1.58 6.57 4.75
N VAL A 117 2.53 6.84 5.63
CA VAL A 117 2.72 8.18 6.20
C VAL A 117 3.05 9.19 5.10
N ARG A 118 3.98 8.86 4.19
CA ARG A 118 4.38 9.74 3.09
C ARG A 118 3.21 10.13 2.19
N ARG A 119 2.39 9.15 1.82
CA ARG A 119 1.32 9.34 0.83
C ARG A 119 0.00 9.83 1.41
N ALA A 120 -0.32 9.50 2.66
CA ALA A 120 -1.65 9.68 3.21
C ALA A 120 -1.72 10.53 4.49
N MET A 121 -0.61 10.78 5.18
CA MET A 121 -0.61 11.49 6.45
C MET A 121 0.19 12.80 6.41
N PRO A 122 -0.26 13.83 7.13
CA PRO A 122 -1.56 13.99 7.81
C PRO A 122 -2.72 13.95 6.82
N ILE A 123 -3.83 13.30 7.18
CA ILE A 123 -4.99 13.12 6.28
C ILE A 123 -5.59 14.43 5.78
N THR A 124 -5.44 15.51 6.53
CA THR A 124 -5.89 16.87 6.17
C THR A 124 -4.95 17.57 5.19
N ASN A 125 -3.71 17.07 5.04
CA ASN A 125 -2.71 17.64 4.13
C ASN A 125 -1.71 16.54 3.67
N PRO A 126 -2.14 15.57 2.86
CA PRO A 126 -1.29 14.50 2.33
C PRO A 126 -0.08 15.06 1.55
N LEU A 127 1.02 14.33 1.52
CA LEU A 127 2.26 14.69 0.82
C LEU A 127 2.94 15.98 1.32
N SER A 128 2.59 16.46 2.51
CA SER A 128 3.15 17.70 3.07
C SER A 128 4.39 17.50 3.94
N LEU A 129 4.73 16.27 4.29
CA LEU A 129 5.92 15.95 5.05
C LEU A 129 7.14 15.88 4.12
N THR A 130 8.27 16.39 4.59
CA THR A 130 9.56 16.11 3.95
C THR A 130 9.96 14.65 4.16
N ASP A 131 10.84 14.12 3.32
CA ASP A 131 11.30 12.74 3.45
C ASP A 131 11.98 12.49 4.82
N ASP A 132 12.73 13.46 5.35
CA ASP A 132 13.32 13.38 6.69
C ASP A 132 12.26 13.34 7.79
N GLU A 133 11.20 14.14 7.68
CA GLU A 133 10.08 14.10 8.64
C GLU A 133 9.35 12.75 8.59
N VAL A 134 9.18 12.14 7.40
CA VAL A 134 8.57 10.83 7.27
C VAL A 134 9.44 9.75 7.92
N TYR A 135 10.77 9.77 7.71
CA TYR A 135 11.70 8.87 8.40
C TYR A 135 11.65 9.06 9.92
N ALA A 136 11.72 10.30 10.36
CA ALA A 136 11.74 10.63 11.78
C ALA A 136 10.45 10.20 12.50
N VAL A 137 9.27 10.53 11.95
CA VAL A 137 8.00 10.15 12.58
C VAL A 137 7.76 8.63 12.50
N SER A 138 8.22 7.97 11.43
CA SER A 138 8.19 6.50 11.35
C SER A 138 9.08 5.88 12.42
N ALA A 139 10.29 6.41 12.65
CA ALA A 139 11.17 6.00 13.73
C ALA A 139 10.50 6.18 15.10
N TYR A 140 9.81 7.30 15.31
CA TYR A 140 9.12 7.58 16.57
C TYR A 140 7.98 6.59 16.84
N VAL A 141 7.14 6.31 15.86
CA VAL A 141 6.05 5.32 16.00
C VAL A 141 6.60 3.91 16.26
N LEU A 142 7.70 3.54 15.59
CA LEU A 142 8.39 2.26 15.86
C LEU A 142 8.99 2.22 17.28
N PHE A 143 9.58 3.32 17.74
CA PHE A 143 10.10 3.46 19.10
C PHE A 143 9.01 3.35 20.16
N LEU A 144 7.88 4.02 19.98
CA LEU A 144 6.72 3.92 20.87
C LEU A 144 6.20 2.48 21.03
N ASN A 145 6.39 1.66 20.00
CA ASN A 145 6.08 0.23 20.03
C ASN A 145 7.24 -0.67 20.54
N GLY A 146 8.35 -0.08 20.97
CA GLY A 146 9.51 -0.83 21.46
C GLY A 146 10.27 -1.62 20.39
N ILE A 147 10.10 -1.27 19.11
CA ILE A 147 10.68 -2.00 17.97
C ILE A 147 12.09 -1.50 17.66
N VAL A 148 12.34 -0.20 17.82
CA VAL A 148 13.66 0.43 17.63
C VAL A 148 14.04 1.28 18.84
N GLY A 149 15.33 1.57 19.01
CA GLY A 149 15.80 2.51 20.03
C GLY A 149 15.52 3.97 19.67
N GLU A 150 15.55 4.86 20.67
CA GLU A 150 15.25 6.28 20.50
C GLU A 150 16.23 6.98 19.54
N ASP A 151 17.48 6.59 19.56
CA ASP A 151 18.55 7.17 18.73
C ASP A 151 18.82 6.38 17.44
N ALA A 152 18.04 5.31 17.18
CA ALA A 152 18.16 4.53 15.96
C ALA A 152 17.81 5.39 14.74
N VAL A 153 18.73 5.47 13.79
CA VAL A 153 18.54 6.23 12.55
C VAL A 153 17.77 5.40 11.56
N MET A 154 16.61 5.87 11.15
CA MET A 154 15.84 5.32 10.02
C MET A 154 16.19 6.09 8.75
N ASN A 155 16.54 5.35 7.70
CA ASN A 155 16.87 5.86 6.36
C ASN A 155 16.60 4.74 5.32
N ALA A 156 16.95 4.97 4.06
CA ALA A 156 16.73 4.01 2.98
C ALA A 156 17.43 2.66 3.20
N GLN A 157 18.53 2.61 3.96
CA GLN A 157 19.29 1.39 4.25
C GLN A 157 18.76 0.66 5.50
N THR A 158 18.45 1.39 6.56
CA THR A 158 18.12 0.81 7.87
C THR A 158 16.65 0.49 8.03
N LEU A 159 15.74 1.29 7.46
CA LEU A 159 14.31 1.10 7.59
C LEU A 159 13.84 -0.29 7.08
N PRO A 160 14.24 -0.78 5.89
CA PRO A 160 13.82 -2.09 5.42
C PRO A 160 14.32 -3.27 6.27
N GLN A 161 15.35 -3.05 7.08
CA GLN A 161 15.97 -4.06 7.95
C GLN A 161 15.25 -4.21 9.29
N VAL A 162 14.34 -3.29 9.63
CA VAL A 162 13.55 -3.36 10.87
C VAL A 162 12.71 -4.63 10.87
N LYS A 163 12.91 -5.49 11.85
CA LYS A 163 12.15 -6.72 12.03
C LYS A 163 10.87 -6.43 12.80
N MET A 164 9.78 -6.28 12.04
CA MET A 164 8.46 -6.06 12.64
C MET A 164 7.95 -7.31 13.37
N PRO A 165 7.24 -7.17 14.52
CA PRO A 165 6.74 -8.31 15.29
C PRO A 165 5.84 -9.27 14.50
N ASN A 166 5.04 -8.75 13.57
CA ASN A 166 4.13 -9.55 12.74
C ASN A 166 4.67 -9.80 11.32
N ARG A 167 6.01 -9.78 11.15
CA ARG A 167 6.66 -9.97 9.84
C ARG A 167 6.17 -11.21 9.09
N ASP A 168 6.01 -12.30 9.82
CA ASP A 168 5.70 -13.62 9.29
C ASP A 168 4.28 -14.08 9.65
N GLY A 169 3.45 -13.18 10.20
CA GLY A 169 2.10 -13.51 10.70
C GLY A 169 1.03 -13.59 9.63
N PHE A 170 1.33 -13.16 8.39
CA PHE A 170 0.39 -13.26 7.27
C PHE A 170 0.60 -14.56 6.51
N VAL A 171 -0.43 -15.39 6.46
CA VAL A 171 -0.46 -16.60 5.64
C VAL A 171 -1.23 -16.33 4.35
N ARG A 172 -0.80 -16.93 3.26
CA ARG A 172 -1.54 -16.87 1.99
C ARG A 172 -2.75 -17.78 2.09
N ASP A 173 -3.93 -17.20 2.01
CA ASP A 173 -5.20 -17.94 1.97
C ASP A 173 -5.52 -18.49 0.57
N TRP A 174 -4.82 -18.01 -0.46
CA TRP A 174 -5.03 -18.38 -1.85
C TRP A 174 -3.79 -19.06 -2.44
N PRO A 175 -3.92 -20.24 -3.08
CA PRO A 175 -2.77 -20.89 -3.73
C PRO A 175 -2.17 -19.99 -4.82
N PRO A 176 -0.85 -19.99 -5.00
CA PRO A 176 -0.22 -19.28 -6.10
C PRO A 176 -0.80 -19.77 -7.43
N ARG A 177 -1.27 -18.84 -8.27
CA ARG A 177 -1.60 -19.21 -9.65
C ARG A 177 -0.34 -19.78 -10.31
N ALA A 178 -0.42 -20.99 -10.86
CA ALA A 178 0.62 -21.50 -11.73
C ALA A 178 0.85 -20.47 -12.85
N ARG A 179 2.07 -19.98 -12.99
CA ARG A 179 2.45 -19.18 -14.15
C ARG A 179 2.61 -20.14 -15.30
N ASN A 180 1.66 -20.14 -16.24
CA ASN A 180 1.80 -20.79 -17.53
C ASN A 180 2.79 -19.99 -18.38
#